data_fb7f760d4235b814d46fc0b73d0ff3e7
#
_entry.id   fb7f760d4235b814d46fc0b73d0ff3e7
#
_cell.length_a   1.000
_cell.length_b   1.000
_cell.length_c   1.000
_cell.angle_alpha   90.00
_cell.angle_beta   90.00
_cell.angle_gamma   90.00
#
_symmetry.space_group_name_H-M   'P 1'
#
loop_
_entity.id
_entity.type
_entity.pdbx_description
1 polymer ?
#
loop_
_entity_poly.entity_id
_entity_poly.type
_entity_poly.pdbx_seq_one_letter_code
_entity_poly.pdbx_strand_id
1 'polypeptide(L)'
;GNHVVDFKNLGQDVNHSADSVLESNSQSLIPDLLNTAGLLKLQKNIQSSNEKIIADLFAKTLEFSRPVHLNVPLEEPLSDFVNQPSIEVKSKIKYSLENNDLTVFDNPLIKGYKKIMILLGCADKEVLSQNVINELSGFENIAVLKETTSNINNASFFGKIDQLIAPIELSKNSSDLFNKLKPELLITIGGMVISKKIKTMLRAYRPIAHIHLGHNNAKDTFYSGVEHFKINPDLFFITCLKKLALNYNYKELWNDLSKKRALAHKKYIKNSPFSDLKVFSQLESNIPLNYNIQVSNSSTIRYMQLFDFDKFSKVNCNRGTSGIDGSTSTAVGASVKSITPTLLITGDLSFFYDANGLWNSHIKSNFRIIVVNNNGGGIFKILPGYKNNLISAEFIETRHKLTTKHLAKMHGFDYLKATSEIGLRWRLRTFFNKSSKPKILEIHTNSDLSSDLLKKYFINLK
;
A
#
# COMPACT_ATOMS: atom_id res chain seq x y z
N GLY A 1 3.06 -4.99 -18.26
CA GLY A 1 4.30 -4.78 -18.99
C GLY A 1 4.94 -3.47 -18.54
N ASN A 2 6.21 -3.50 -18.21
CA ASN A 2 6.94 -2.29 -17.86
C ASN A 2 7.14 -1.48 -19.14
N HIS A 3 6.65 -0.24 -19.14
CA HIS A 3 6.98 0.69 -20.22
C HIS A 3 8.36 1.28 -19.90
N VAL A 4 9.40 0.70 -20.47
CA VAL A 4 10.75 1.27 -20.48
C VAL A 4 10.90 1.97 -21.83
N VAL A 5 11.27 3.24 -21.80
CA VAL A 5 11.53 4.02 -23.01
C VAL A 5 12.87 4.70 -22.85
N ASP A 6 13.73 4.53 -23.83
CA ASP A 6 15.00 5.24 -23.89
C ASP A 6 14.76 6.69 -24.31
N PHE A 7 15.22 7.59 -23.49
CA PHE A 7 15.22 9.02 -23.77
C PHE A 7 16.38 9.32 -24.72
N LYS A 8 16.09 9.94 -25.85
CA LYS A 8 17.14 10.40 -26.74
C LYS A 8 17.89 11.54 -26.07
N ASN A 9 19.20 11.54 -26.22
CA ASN A 9 20.12 12.50 -25.62
C ASN A 9 19.52 13.91 -25.62
N LEU A 10 19.33 14.48 -24.44
CA LEU A 10 18.97 15.89 -24.30
C LEU A 10 20.19 16.65 -24.77
N GLY A 11 20.10 17.20 -25.97
CA GLY A 11 21.14 18.04 -26.46
C GLY A 11 21.48 19.08 -25.39
N GLN A 12 22.68 18.99 -24.86
CA GLN A 12 23.31 20.10 -24.19
C GLN A 12 23.22 21.31 -25.12
N ASP A 13 23.47 22.48 -24.61
CA ASP A 13 23.49 23.73 -25.42
C ASP A 13 24.08 23.45 -26.82
N VAL A 14 23.54 24.09 -27.85
CA VAL A 14 23.90 23.89 -29.27
C VAL A 14 25.41 23.80 -29.51
N ASN A 15 26.19 24.51 -28.69
CA ASN A 15 27.66 24.52 -28.81
C ASN A 15 28.27 23.20 -28.31
N HIS A 16 27.76 22.59 -27.24
CA HIS A 16 28.27 21.33 -26.71
C HIS A 16 27.78 20.11 -27.50
N SER A 17 26.55 20.14 -28.01
CA SER A 17 26.05 19.06 -28.85
C SER A 17 26.76 19.02 -30.21
N ALA A 18 27.30 20.12 -30.70
CA ALA A 18 28.11 20.17 -31.88
C ALA A 18 29.48 19.49 -31.67
N ASP A 19 30.10 19.73 -30.51
CA ASP A 19 31.40 19.11 -30.19
C ASP A 19 31.29 17.60 -29.97
N SER A 20 30.26 17.14 -29.27
CA SER A 20 30.05 15.71 -29.00
C SER A 20 29.65 14.91 -30.28
N VAL A 21 28.90 15.52 -31.18
CA VAL A 21 28.60 14.93 -32.50
C VAL A 21 29.84 14.88 -33.38
N LEU A 22 30.75 15.83 -33.27
CA LEU A 22 32.01 15.90 -34.03
C LEU A 22 33.02 14.86 -33.55
N GLU A 23 33.08 14.53 -32.27
CA GLU A 23 33.97 13.51 -31.72
C GLU A 23 33.51 12.06 -32.00
N SER A 24 32.18 11.80 -32.05
CA SER A 24 31.64 10.45 -32.16
C SER A 24 31.38 9.93 -33.58
N ASN A 25 31.33 10.77 -34.60
CA ASN A 25 31.03 10.37 -35.97
C ASN A 25 32.06 10.87 -37.00
N SER A 26 32.58 9.92 -37.74
CA SER A 26 33.55 10.13 -38.83
C SER A 26 33.34 11.38 -39.68
N GLN A 27 34.42 12.05 -39.97
CA GLN A 27 34.67 13.31 -40.69
C GLN A 27 33.87 13.56 -41.98
N SER A 28 32.98 12.71 -42.44
CA SER A 28 32.33 12.80 -43.76
C SER A 28 30.94 13.48 -43.78
N LEU A 29 30.35 13.77 -42.65
CA LEU A 29 28.97 14.36 -42.57
C LEU A 29 28.95 15.82 -42.06
N ILE A 30 30.06 16.40 -41.81
CA ILE A 30 30.24 17.66 -41.07
C ILE A 30 29.99 18.95 -41.88
N PRO A 31 30.26 19.07 -43.19
CA PRO A 31 30.14 20.35 -43.87
C PRO A 31 28.74 20.96 -43.91
N ASP A 32 27.71 20.13 -43.98
CA ASP A 32 26.32 20.63 -44.12
C ASP A 32 25.59 20.86 -42.79
N LEU A 33 26.11 20.35 -41.67
CA LEU A 33 25.54 20.50 -40.34
C LEU A 33 26.10 21.75 -39.58
N LEU A 34 27.19 22.32 -40.06
CA LEU A 34 27.91 23.43 -39.41
C LEU A 34 27.23 24.79 -39.56
N ASN A 35 26.10 24.89 -40.22
CA ASN A 35 25.35 26.12 -40.20
C ASN A 35 24.47 26.15 -38.92
N THR A 36 24.56 27.25 -38.17
CA THR A 36 23.86 27.51 -36.89
C THR A 36 22.36 27.18 -36.97
N ALA A 37 21.72 27.38 -38.14
CA ALA A 37 20.31 27.07 -38.37
C ALA A 37 20.03 25.58 -38.41
N GLY A 38 20.92 24.77 -38.96
CA GLY A 38 20.83 23.29 -39.01
C GLY A 38 20.95 22.71 -37.60
N LEU A 39 21.88 23.16 -36.80
CA LEU A 39 22.08 22.73 -35.42
C LEU A 39 20.87 23.07 -34.53
N LEU A 40 20.35 24.30 -34.68
CA LEU A 40 19.12 24.74 -33.93
C LEU A 40 17.90 23.90 -34.33
N LYS A 41 17.78 23.52 -35.62
CA LYS A 41 16.70 22.64 -36.10
C LYS A 41 16.83 21.24 -35.52
N LEU A 42 18.05 20.68 -35.48
CA LEU A 42 18.32 19.38 -34.90
C LEU A 42 17.99 19.36 -33.40
N GLN A 43 18.45 20.37 -32.66
CA GLN A 43 18.16 20.50 -31.23
C GLN A 43 16.65 20.60 -30.94
N LYS A 44 15.92 21.41 -31.72
CA LYS A 44 14.45 21.51 -31.62
C LYS A 44 13.75 20.19 -31.88
N ASN A 45 14.24 19.41 -32.84
CA ASN A 45 13.67 18.09 -33.15
C ASN A 45 13.91 17.09 -31.98
N ILE A 46 15.13 17.06 -31.45
CA ILE A 46 15.48 16.22 -30.30
C ILE A 46 14.63 16.62 -29.09
N GLN A 47 14.56 17.91 -28.79
CA GLN A 47 13.76 18.46 -27.69
C GLN A 47 12.27 18.06 -27.82
N SER A 48 11.69 18.27 -29.00
CA SER A 48 10.29 17.93 -29.28
C SER A 48 10.02 16.44 -29.12
N SER A 49 10.97 15.57 -29.58
CA SER A 49 10.88 14.13 -29.41
C SER A 49 10.93 13.76 -27.93
N ASN A 50 11.84 14.35 -27.17
CA ASN A 50 11.99 14.09 -25.73
C ASN A 50 10.78 14.56 -24.93
N GLU A 51 10.24 15.76 -25.24
CA GLU A 51 8.99 16.26 -24.63
C GLU A 51 7.83 15.30 -24.86
N LYS A 52 7.70 14.73 -26.07
CA LYS A 52 6.67 13.76 -26.38
C LYS A 52 6.84 12.48 -25.57
N ILE A 53 8.06 11.93 -25.49
CA ILE A 53 8.36 10.73 -24.70
C ILE A 53 8.00 10.96 -23.21
N ILE A 54 8.40 12.11 -22.65
CA ILE A 54 8.08 12.46 -21.27
C ILE A 54 6.56 12.59 -21.07
N ALA A 55 5.88 13.31 -21.96
CA ALA A 55 4.43 13.49 -21.89
C ALA A 55 3.67 12.16 -21.96
N ASP A 56 4.07 11.26 -22.87
CA ASP A 56 3.47 9.93 -23.04
C ASP A 56 3.70 9.05 -21.78
N LEU A 57 4.89 9.10 -21.17
CA LEU A 57 5.19 8.36 -19.94
C LEU A 57 4.37 8.87 -18.74
N PHE A 58 4.30 10.19 -18.58
CA PHE A 58 3.47 10.78 -17.51
C PHE A 58 1.99 10.50 -17.74
N ALA A 59 1.49 10.57 -18.98
CA ALA A 59 0.13 10.18 -19.30
C ALA A 59 -0.17 8.74 -18.87
N LYS A 60 0.73 7.78 -19.20
CA LYS A 60 0.59 6.38 -18.77
C LYS A 60 0.64 6.21 -17.25
N THR A 61 1.47 6.99 -16.55
CA THR A 61 1.50 6.97 -15.07
C THR A 61 0.14 7.37 -14.49
N LEU A 62 -0.47 8.42 -15.03
CA LEU A 62 -1.77 8.91 -14.57
C LEU A 62 -2.92 7.97 -14.96
N GLU A 63 -2.91 7.47 -16.21
CA GLU A 63 -3.93 6.57 -16.75
C GLU A 63 -3.96 5.23 -16.00
N PHE A 64 -2.81 4.60 -15.79
CA PHE A 64 -2.72 3.25 -15.21
C PHE A 64 -2.40 3.23 -13.72
N SER A 65 -2.12 4.39 -13.09
CA SER A 65 -1.65 4.47 -11.70
C SER A 65 -0.48 3.52 -11.42
N ARG A 66 0.50 3.46 -12.35
CA ARG A 66 1.65 2.57 -12.30
C ARG A 66 2.96 3.33 -12.45
N PRO A 67 4.06 2.82 -11.87
CA PRO A 67 5.36 3.41 -12.09
C PRO A 67 5.80 3.25 -13.55
N VAL A 68 6.52 4.24 -14.03
CA VAL A 68 7.21 4.22 -15.32
C VAL A 68 8.71 4.42 -15.10
N HIS A 69 9.51 3.99 -16.03
CA HIS A 69 10.96 4.19 -16.04
C HIS A 69 11.33 5.03 -17.25
N LEU A 70 12.05 6.12 -17.01
CA LEU A 70 12.66 6.95 -18.02
C LEU A 70 14.18 6.81 -17.93
N ASN A 71 14.82 6.27 -18.97
CA ASN A 71 16.27 6.26 -19.09
C ASN A 71 16.72 7.55 -19.77
N VAL A 72 17.60 8.32 -19.12
CA VAL A 72 18.09 9.60 -19.62
C VAL A 72 19.60 9.49 -19.80
N PRO A 73 20.10 9.17 -21.02
CA PRO A 73 21.51 9.21 -21.29
C PRO A 73 22.00 10.66 -21.32
N LEU A 74 23.06 10.96 -20.60
CA LEU A 74 23.71 12.26 -20.55
C LEU A 74 25.18 12.09 -20.91
N GLU A 75 25.74 13.08 -21.57
CA GLU A 75 27.16 13.12 -21.92
C GLU A 75 27.93 14.02 -20.96
N GLU A 76 29.21 13.74 -20.77
CA GLU A 76 30.12 14.58 -19.98
C GLU A 76 30.82 15.62 -20.90
N PRO A 77 31.18 16.80 -20.37
CA PRO A 77 31.04 17.26 -18.98
C PRO A 77 29.68 17.91 -18.67
N LEU A 78 29.10 17.62 -17.48
CA LEU A 78 27.84 18.18 -16.99
C LEU A 78 28.08 19.37 -16.02
N SER A 79 29.12 20.14 -16.22
CA SER A 79 29.56 21.19 -15.29
C SER A 79 28.98 22.57 -15.57
N ASP A 80 28.37 22.79 -16.73
CA ASP A 80 27.85 24.08 -17.13
C ASP A 80 26.44 24.35 -16.60
N PHE A 81 26.20 25.59 -16.24
CA PHE A 81 24.89 26.06 -15.80
C PHE A 81 24.35 27.12 -16.77
N VAL A 82 23.07 26.95 -17.09
CA VAL A 82 22.32 27.99 -17.83
C VAL A 82 21.37 28.70 -16.87
N ASN A 83 21.33 30.03 -16.92
CA ASN A 83 20.47 30.84 -16.05
C ASN A 83 18.98 30.71 -16.42
N GLN A 84 18.69 30.37 -17.67
CA GLN A 84 17.33 30.18 -18.17
C GLN A 84 17.32 28.99 -19.15
N PRO A 85 16.21 28.21 -19.23
CA PRO A 85 16.08 27.19 -20.25
C PRO A 85 16.19 27.80 -21.65
N SER A 86 16.99 27.18 -22.52
CA SER A 86 17.14 27.63 -23.92
C SER A 86 15.88 27.37 -24.75
N ILE A 87 14.99 26.50 -24.30
CA ILE A 87 13.74 26.12 -24.96
C ILE A 87 12.61 26.10 -23.95
N GLU A 88 11.49 26.74 -24.31
CA GLU A 88 10.27 26.72 -23.51
C GLU A 88 9.51 25.38 -23.72
N VAL A 89 9.11 24.70 -22.63
CA VAL A 89 8.34 23.48 -22.69
C VAL A 89 6.92 23.78 -23.18
N LYS A 90 6.54 23.27 -24.34
CA LYS A 90 5.24 23.51 -24.95
C LYS A 90 4.26 22.34 -24.81
N SER A 91 4.78 21.16 -24.53
CA SER A 91 3.97 19.94 -24.42
C SER A 91 3.10 19.93 -23.18
N LYS A 92 1.80 19.79 -23.36
CA LYS A 92 0.87 19.50 -22.26
C LYS A 92 0.64 18.02 -22.17
N ILE A 93 0.70 17.47 -20.96
CA ILE A 93 0.33 16.08 -20.70
C ILE A 93 -1.16 15.92 -21.02
N LYS A 94 -1.47 15.17 -22.07
CA LYS A 94 -2.82 14.78 -22.41
C LYS A 94 -3.01 13.33 -21.98
N TYR A 95 -3.91 13.08 -21.06
CA TYR A 95 -4.37 11.74 -20.73
C TYR A 95 -5.88 11.74 -20.74
N SER A 96 -6.47 10.67 -21.25
CA SER A 96 -7.89 10.39 -21.06
C SER A 96 -8.04 9.49 -19.85
N LEU A 97 -8.91 9.85 -18.94
CA LEU A 97 -9.44 8.84 -18.01
C LEU A 97 -10.07 7.76 -18.89
N GLU A 98 -9.69 6.51 -18.67
CA GLU A 98 -10.18 5.39 -19.47
C GLU A 98 -11.71 5.44 -19.60
N ASN A 99 -12.21 5.15 -20.78
CA ASN A 99 -13.65 5.00 -21.01
C ASN A 99 -14.17 3.88 -20.12
N ASN A 100 -15.25 4.17 -19.40
CA ASN A 100 -15.95 3.16 -18.62
C ASN A 100 -16.51 2.08 -19.54
N ASP A 101 -16.29 0.82 -19.20
CA ASP A 101 -16.91 -0.32 -19.88
C ASP A 101 -18.38 -0.43 -19.44
N LEU A 102 -19.27 0.09 -20.28
CA LEU A 102 -20.69 0.11 -20.00
C LEU A 102 -21.38 -1.24 -20.26
N THR A 103 -20.68 -2.21 -20.90
CA THR A 103 -21.23 -3.55 -21.16
C THR A 103 -21.54 -4.31 -19.88
N VAL A 104 -20.92 -3.92 -18.78
CA VAL A 104 -21.20 -4.46 -17.44
C VAL A 104 -22.69 -4.35 -17.07
N PHE A 105 -23.38 -3.30 -17.51
CA PHE A 105 -24.77 -3.07 -17.11
C PHE A 105 -25.77 -4.08 -17.70
N ASP A 106 -25.42 -4.71 -18.82
CA ASP A 106 -26.21 -5.75 -19.49
C ASP A 106 -25.67 -7.16 -19.19
N ASN A 107 -24.61 -7.26 -18.39
CA ASN A 107 -24.00 -8.53 -18.06
C ASN A 107 -24.97 -9.38 -17.21
N PRO A 108 -25.20 -10.67 -17.57
CA PRO A 108 -26.14 -11.55 -16.87
C PRO A 108 -25.69 -11.87 -15.42
N LEU A 109 -24.42 -11.60 -15.06
CA LEU A 109 -23.96 -11.72 -13.69
C LEU A 109 -24.46 -10.58 -12.79
N ILE A 110 -24.95 -9.47 -13.34
CA ILE A 110 -25.47 -8.33 -12.58
C ILE A 110 -26.94 -8.55 -12.26
N LYS A 111 -27.19 -9.39 -11.29
CA LYS A 111 -28.53 -9.74 -10.80
C LYS A 111 -28.55 -9.90 -9.29
N GLY A 112 -29.72 -10.00 -8.69
CA GLY A 112 -29.88 -10.28 -7.27
C GLY A 112 -29.35 -11.68 -6.90
N TYR A 113 -28.36 -11.72 -6.04
CA TYR A 113 -27.87 -12.94 -5.37
C TYR A 113 -28.24 -12.88 -3.89
N LYS A 114 -28.48 -14.02 -3.27
CA LYS A 114 -28.76 -14.09 -1.83
C LYS A 114 -27.57 -13.61 -1.00
N LYS A 115 -26.34 -13.92 -1.45
CA LYS A 115 -25.11 -13.61 -0.72
C LYS A 115 -24.12 -12.90 -1.63
N ILE A 116 -24.03 -11.60 -1.48
CA ILE A 116 -23.05 -10.76 -2.20
C ILE A 116 -21.98 -10.30 -1.22
N MET A 117 -20.72 -10.58 -1.54
CA MET A 117 -19.58 -10.03 -0.81
C MET A 117 -18.88 -9.00 -1.68
N ILE A 118 -18.70 -7.79 -1.15
CA ILE A 118 -17.81 -6.78 -1.72
C ILE A 118 -16.52 -6.79 -0.90
N LEU A 119 -15.38 -7.01 -1.56
CA LEU A 119 -14.08 -7.06 -0.91
C LEU A 119 -13.23 -5.90 -1.40
N LEU A 120 -12.96 -4.96 -0.47
CA LEU A 120 -12.19 -3.76 -0.73
C LEU A 120 -10.72 -4.01 -0.37
N GLY A 121 -9.86 -4.05 -1.38
CA GLY A 121 -8.41 -4.14 -1.23
C GLY A 121 -7.76 -2.77 -1.03
N CYS A 122 -6.47 -2.66 -1.39
CA CYS A 122 -5.75 -1.40 -1.32
C CYS A 122 -6.35 -0.38 -2.30
N ALA A 123 -6.79 0.78 -1.79
CA ALA A 123 -7.43 1.81 -2.59
C ALA A 123 -7.25 3.21 -1.98
N ASP A 124 -7.53 4.24 -2.77
CA ASP A 124 -7.73 5.59 -2.27
C ASP A 124 -9.15 5.73 -1.71
N LYS A 125 -9.34 6.67 -0.78
CA LYS A 125 -10.63 6.87 -0.11
C LYS A 125 -11.75 7.34 -1.06
N GLU A 126 -11.38 7.91 -2.20
CA GLU A 126 -12.31 8.38 -3.24
C GLU A 126 -12.79 7.25 -4.17
N VAL A 127 -12.40 6.00 -3.95
CA VAL A 127 -12.81 4.87 -4.81
C VAL A 127 -14.33 4.61 -4.75
N LEU A 128 -14.98 5.00 -3.66
CA LEU A 128 -16.43 5.03 -3.49
C LEU A 128 -16.85 6.36 -2.86
N SER A 129 -17.89 6.99 -3.43
CA SER A 129 -18.50 8.19 -2.85
C SER A 129 -19.24 7.88 -1.55
N GLN A 130 -19.42 8.88 -0.69
CA GLN A 130 -20.16 8.73 0.56
C GLN A 130 -21.63 8.28 0.31
N ASN A 131 -22.23 8.69 -0.80
CA ASN A 131 -23.58 8.28 -1.18
C ASN A 131 -23.63 6.77 -1.43
N VAL A 132 -22.73 6.23 -2.25
CA VAL A 132 -22.64 4.79 -2.53
C VAL A 132 -22.34 4.00 -1.26
N ILE A 133 -21.44 4.50 -0.41
CA ILE A 133 -21.13 3.87 0.88
C ILE A 133 -22.39 3.80 1.76
N ASN A 134 -23.16 4.87 1.83
CA ASN A 134 -24.39 4.91 2.63
C ASN A 134 -25.46 3.95 2.06
N GLU A 135 -25.65 3.93 0.74
CA GLU A 135 -26.59 3.00 0.11
C GLU A 135 -26.18 1.55 0.33
N LEU A 136 -24.92 1.17 0.09
CA LEU A 136 -24.40 -0.18 0.36
C LEU A 136 -24.62 -0.61 1.82
N SER A 137 -24.59 0.34 2.74
CA SER A 137 -24.83 0.07 4.16
C SER A 137 -26.28 -0.33 4.46
N GLY A 138 -27.23 -0.03 3.58
CA GLY A 138 -28.65 -0.34 3.73
C GLY A 138 -29.08 -1.72 3.22
N PHE A 139 -28.23 -2.43 2.46
CA PHE A 139 -28.62 -3.72 1.86
C PHE A 139 -28.24 -4.90 2.75
N GLU A 140 -29.22 -5.76 3.06
CA GLU A 140 -29.04 -6.91 3.95
C GLU A 140 -28.42 -8.14 3.26
N ASN A 141 -28.55 -8.28 1.95
CA ASN A 141 -27.91 -9.33 1.17
C ASN A 141 -26.46 -9.02 0.77
N ILE A 142 -25.93 -7.84 1.11
CA ILE A 142 -24.60 -7.37 0.76
C ILE A 142 -23.73 -7.22 2.01
N ALA A 143 -22.63 -7.97 2.08
CA ALA A 143 -21.60 -7.81 3.09
C ALA A 143 -20.36 -7.15 2.49
N VAL A 144 -19.96 -5.99 2.99
CA VAL A 144 -18.77 -5.27 2.54
C VAL A 144 -17.62 -5.54 3.51
N LEU A 145 -16.59 -6.23 3.04
CA LEU A 145 -15.36 -6.48 3.78
C LEU A 145 -14.28 -5.47 3.33
N LYS A 146 -13.62 -4.84 4.28
CA LYS A 146 -12.60 -3.82 4.01
C LYS A 146 -11.29 -4.11 4.73
N GLU A 147 -10.20 -3.79 4.08
CA GLU A 147 -8.88 -3.77 4.72
C GLU A 147 -8.53 -2.35 5.20
N THR A 148 -7.63 -2.22 6.15
CA THR A 148 -7.15 -0.91 6.62
C THR A 148 -6.64 -0.03 5.47
N THR A 149 -6.00 -0.65 4.47
CA THR A 149 -5.48 0.04 3.28
C THR A 149 -6.54 0.36 2.21
N SER A 150 -7.80 0.03 2.42
CA SER A 150 -8.88 0.48 1.54
C SER A 150 -9.25 1.94 1.78
N ASN A 151 -8.81 2.50 2.91
CA ASN A 151 -9.04 3.90 3.31
C ASN A 151 -10.52 4.31 3.38
N ILE A 152 -11.42 3.34 3.56
CA ILE A 152 -12.85 3.58 3.72
C ILE A 152 -13.23 3.37 5.18
N ASN A 153 -13.75 4.43 5.81
CA ASN A 153 -14.26 4.38 7.17
C ASN A 153 -15.78 4.37 7.19
N ASN A 154 -16.36 3.19 7.48
CA ASN A 154 -17.80 3.03 7.66
C ASN A 154 -18.06 1.92 8.69
N ALA A 155 -18.92 2.19 9.67
CA ALA A 155 -19.20 1.27 10.76
C ALA A 155 -20.01 0.03 10.36
N SER A 156 -20.73 0.09 9.22
CA SER A 156 -21.49 -1.05 8.68
C SER A 156 -20.64 -2.00 7.83
N PHE A 157 -19.38 -1.65 7.55
CA PHE A 157 -18.45 -2.46 6.78
C PHE A 157 -17.54 -3.26 7.71
N PHE A 158 -17.25 -4.49 7.34
CA PHE A 158 -16.49 -5.43 8.15
C PHE A 158 -14.99 -5.29 7.93
N GLY A 159 -14.31 -4.62 8.84
CA GLY A 159 -12.84 -4.59 8.94
C GLY A 159 -12.29 -5.79 9.71
N LYS A 160 -10.97 -5.78 9.98
CA LYS A 160 -10.28 -6.79 10.81
C LYS A 160 -10.55 -8.23 10.34
N ILE A 161 -10.49 -8.44 9.03
CA ILE A 161 -10.91 -9.68 8.35
C ILE A 161 -10.29 -10.93 9.00
N ASP A 162 -9.00 -10.88 9.39
CA ASP A 162 -8.34 -12.03 10.02
C ASP A 162 -8.94 -12.37 11.40
N GLN A 163 -9.49 -11.39 12.15
CA GLN A 163 -10.22 -11.67 13.39
C GLN A 163 -11.51 -12.46 13.13
N LEU A 164 -12.19 -12.17 12.02
CA LEU A 164 -13.44 -12.83 11.67
C LEU A 164 -13.19 -14.27 11.21
N ILE A 165 -12.20 -14.48 10.36
CA ILE A 165 -12.00 -15.72 9.61
C ILE A 165 -11.08 -16.73 10.32
N ALA A 166 -9.95 -16.28 10.89
CA ALA A 166 -8.97 -17.20 11.48
C ALA A 166 -9.54 -18.08 12.60
N PRO A 167 -10.41 -17.59 13.51
CA PRO A 167 -11.01 -18.46 14.52
C PRO A 167 -11.96 -19.51 13.96
N ILE A 168 -12.55 -19.28 12.77
CA ILE A 168 -13.42 -20.27 12.10
C ILE A 168 -12.59 -21.45 11.62
N GLU A 169 -11.42 -21.21 11.02
CA GLU A 169 -10.50 -22.28 10.58
C GLU A 169 -10.13 -23.24 11.73
N LEU A 170 -10.08 -22.71 12.94
CA LEU A 170 -9.75 -23.48 14.15
C LEU A 170 -10.97 -24.17 14.80
N SER A 171 -12.19 -23.98 14.28
CA SER A 171 -13.42 -24.54 14.82
C SER A 171 -13.67 -25.96 14.32
N LYS A 172 -14.33 -26.80 15.12
CA LYS A 172 -14.77 -28.15 14.70
C LYS A 172 -15.77 -28.08 13.53
N ASN A 173 -16.61 -27.04 13.48
CA ASN A 173 -17.64 -26.82 12.47
C ASN A 173 -17.18 -25.84 11.38
N SER A 174 -15.88 -25.79 11.07
CA SER A 174 -15.32 -24.80 10.14
C SER A 174 -15.97 -24.87 8.75
N SER A 175 -16.20 -26.07 8.23
CA SER A 175 -16.79 -26.27 6.91
C SER A 175 -18.20 -25.69 6.81
N ASP A 176 -19.07 -25.97 7.80
CA ASP A 176 -20.46 -25.47 7.82
C ASP A 176 -20.51 -23.94 7.93
N LEU A 177 -19.64 -23.37 8.79
CA LEU A 177 -19.56 -21.93 8.95
C LEU A 177 -19.07 -21.25 7.67
N PHE A 178 -18.05 -21.79 7.01
CA PHE A 178 -17.57 -21.24 5.76
C PHE A 178 -18.58 -21.36 4.63
N ASN A 179 -19.34 -22.45 4.54
CA ASN A 179 -20.43 -22.59 3.57
C ASN A 179 -21.56 -21.58 3.80
N LYS A 180 -21.86 -21.22 5.05
CA LYS A 180 -22.81 -20.16 5.38
C LYS A 180 -22.29 -18.78 4.96
N LEU A 181 -21.00 -18.50 5.17
CA LEU A 181 -20.35 -17.22 4.87
C LEU A 181 -19.88 -17.09 3.41
N LYS A 182 -19.81 -18.19 2.67
CA LYS A 182 -19.42 -18.19 1.25
C LYS A 182 -20.36 -17.29 0.44
N PRO A 183 -19.82 -16.31 -0.33
CA PRO A 183 -20.65 -15.51 -1.23
C PRO A 183 -21.10 -16.32 -2.46
N GLU A 184 -22.24 -15.95 -3.03
CA GLU A 184 -22.64 -16.37 -4.37
C GLU A 184 -22.00 -15.47 -5.42
N LEU A 185 -22.03 -14.15 -5.19
CA LEU A 185 -21.31 -13.15 -6.00
C LEU A 185 -20.21 -12.50 -5.15
N LEU A 186 -18.99 -12.55 -5.67
CA LEU A 186 -17.86 -11.76 -5.15
C LEU A 186 -17.62 -10.56 -6.05
N ILE A 187 -17.63 -9.36 -5.48
CA ILE A 187 -17.23 -8.12 -6.15
C ILE A 187 -15.93 -7.64 -5.51
N THR A 188 -14.87 -7.51 -6.29
CA THR A 188 -13.59 -7.00 -5.79
C THR A 188 -13.29 -5.62 -6.34
N ILE A 189 -12.73 -4.74 -5.49
CA ILE A 189 -12.38 -3.36 -5.83
C ILE A 189 -11.01 -3.05 -5.25
N GLY A 190 -10.21 -2.30 -6.00
CA GLY A 190 -8.88 -1.90 -5.56
C GLY A 190 -7.81 -2.95 -5.77
N GLY A 191 -6.65 -2.73 -5.16
CA GLY A 191 -5.45 -3.55 -5.34
C GLY A 191 -5.38 -4.78 -4.44
N MET A 192 -4.15 -5.21 -4.21
CA MET A 192 -3.85 -6.45 -3.47
C MET A 192 -4.45 -6.49 -2.07
N VAL A 193 -5.19 -7.54 -1.79
CA VAL A 193 -5.71 -7.89 -0.47
C VAL A 193 -4.58 -8.42 0.43
N ILE A 194 -4.50 -7.97 1.67
CA ILE A 194 -3.46 -8.35 2.63
C ILE A 194 -3.79 -9.67 3.32
N SER A 195 -5.04 -9.84 3.77
CA SER A 195 -5.49 -11.02 4.50
C SER A 195 -5.24 -12.31 3.73
N LYS A 196 -4.39 -13.18 4.30
CA LYS A 196 -4.21 -14.54 3.78
C LYS A 196 -5.43 -15.41 4.10
N LYS A 197 -6.14 -15.11 5.18
CA LYS A 197 -7.28 -15.89 5.65
C LYS A 197 -8.46 -15.81 4.69
N ILE A 198 -8.83 -14.59 4.25
CA ILE A 198 -9.90 -14.44 3.25
C ILE A 198 -9.51 -15.09 1.91
N LYS A 199 -8.23 -14.99 1.51
CA LYS A 199 -7.76 -15.66 0.28
C LYS A 199 -7.90 -17.17 0.37
N THR A 200 -7.50 -17.78 1.47
CA THR A 200 -7.63 -19.22 1.70
C THR A 200 -9.11 -19.64 1.71
N MET A 201 -9.96 -18.90 2.41
CA MET A 201 -11.39 -19.14 2.46
C MET A 201 -12.02 -19.10 1.05
N LEU A 202 -11.81 -18.03 0.29
CA LEU A 202 -12.43 -17.85 -1.03
C LEU A 202 -11.88 -18.81 -2.08
N ARG A 203 -10.65 -19.33 -1.93
CA ARG A 203 -10.09 -20.39 -2.78
C ARG A 203 -10.73 -21.76 -2.50
N ALA A 204 -10.99 -22.07 -1.23
CA ALA A 204 -11.62 -23.33 -0.82
C ALA A 204 -13.13 -23.31 -1.02
N TYR A 205 -13.76 -22.17 -0.76
CA TYR A 205 -15.21 -21.95 -0.83
C TYR A 205 -15.50 -20.88 -1.90
N ARG A 206 -15.33 -21.28 -3.18
CA ARG A 206 -15.42 -20.37 -4.33
C ARG A 206 -16.82 -19.76 -4.48
N PRO A 207 -16.93 -18.47 -4.86
CA PRO A 207 -18.19 -17.88 -5.27
C PRO A 207 -18.73 -18.55 -6.55
N ILE A 208 -20.00 -18.35 -6.87
CA ILE A 208 -20.60 -18.75 -8.15
C ILE A 208 -20.09 -17.85 -9.27
N ALA A 209 -19.99 -16.54 -8.97
CA ALA A 209 -19.49 -15.52 -9.88
C ALA A 209 -18.52 -14.60 -9.17
N HIS A 210 -17.50 -14.11 -9.90
CA HIS A 210 -16.54 -13.14 -9.39
C HIS A 210 -16.33 -12.04 -10.43
N ILE A 211 -16.61 -10.80 -10.06
CA ILE A 211 -16.33 -9.61 -10.87
C ILE A 211 -15.33 -8.71 -10.17
N HIS A 212 -14.48 -8.06 -10.97
CA HIS A 212 -13.58 -7.02 -10.50
C HIS A 212 -13.92 -5.69 -11.17
N LEU A 213 -14.07 -4.65 -10.35
CA LEU A 213 -14.36 -3.29 -10.82
C LEU A 213 -13.13 -2.40 -10.65
N GLY A 214 -12.74 -1.72 -11.71
CA GLY A 214 -11.63 -0.77 -11.69
C GLY A 214 -10.82 -0.77 -12.98
N HIS A 215 -10.04 0.28 -13.20
CA HIS A 215 -9.26 0.44 -14.42
C HIS A 215 -7.98 -0.42 -14.48
N ASN A 216 -7.49 -0.89 -13.33
CA ASN A 216 -6.33 -1.77 -13.25
C ASN A 216 -6.71 -3.21 -13.55
N ASN A 217 -5.84 -3.93 -14.27
CA ASN A 217 -6.08 -5.32 -14.64
C ASN A 217 -6.37 -6.19 -13.42
N ALA A 218 -7.49 -6.90 -13.46
CA ALA A 218 -7.85 -7.89 -12.46
C ALA A 218 -6.83 -9.05 -12.44
N LYS A 219 -6.57 -9.55 -11.22
CA LYS A 219 -5.82 -10.80 -11.03
C LYS A 219 -6.75 -11.80 -10.38
N ASP A 220 -6.90 -12.99 -10.95
CA ASP A 220 -7.70 -14.04 -10.34
C ASP A 220 -7.01 -14.64 -9.12
N THR A 221 -6.96 -13.83 -8.06
CA THR A 221 -6.32 -14.19 -6.79
C THR A 221 -7.01 -15.35 -6.09
N PHE A 222 -8.29 -15.57 -6.37
CA PHE A 222 -9.14 -16.55 -5.68
C PHE A 222 -9.41 -17.81 -6.50
N TYR A 223 -8.87 -17.89 -7.74
CA TYR A 223 -9.09 -19.02 -8.68
C TYR A 223 -10.57 -19.28 -8.94
N SER A 224 -11.33 -18.20 -9.13
CA SER A 224 -12.79 -18.24 -9.29
C SER A 224 -13.26 -17.83 -10.68
N GLY A 225 -12.33 -17.57 -11.62
CA GLY A 225 -12.68 -17.09 -12.96
C GLY A 225 -13.20 -15.66 -12.90
N VAL A 226 -12.30 -14.69 -12.56
CA VAL A 226 -12.71 -13.29 -12.41
C VAL A 226 -13.03 -12.66 -13.77
N GLU A 227 -14.20 -12.05 -13.86
CA GLU A 227 -14.59 -11.18 -14.96
C GLU A 227 -14.23 -9.73 -14.61
N HIS A 228 -13.50 -9.05 -15.48
CA HIS A 228 -12.98 -7.72 -15.22
C HIS A 228 -13.71 -6.66 -16.03
N PHE A 229 -14.29 -5.69 -15.36
CA PHE A 229 -14.90 -4.52 -15.95
C PHE A 229 -14.08 -3.27 -15.65
N LYS A 230 -13.59 -2.64 -16.70
CA LYS A 230 -12.88 -1.35 -16.61
C LYS A 230 -13.88 -0.23 -16.41
N ILE A 231 -14.39 -0.10 -15.21
CA ILE A 231 -15.42 0.89 -14.86
C ILE A 231 -15.06 1.55 -13.52
N ASN A 232 -15.45 2.81 -13.38
CA ASN A 232 -15.43 3.47 -12.08
C ASN A 232 -16.40 2.73 -11.14
N PRO A 233 -15.94 2.21 -9.99
CA PRO A 233 -16.80 1.47 -9.06
C PRO A 233 -18.01 2.26 -8.58
N ASP A 234 -17.88 3.56 -8.40
CA ASP A 234 -18.96 4.44 -7.97
C ASP A 234 -20.09 4.47 -9.01
N LEU A 235 -19.73 4.68 -10.29
CA LEU A 235 -20.68 4.65 -11.40
C LEU A 235 -21.40 3.30 -11.49
N PHE A 236 -20.68 2.20 -11.31
CA PHE A 236 -21.27 0.86 -11.31
C PHE A 236 -22.36 0.74 -10.23
N PHE A 237 -22.06 1.12 -8.98
CA PHE A 237 -23.04 0.99 -7.90
C PHE A 237 -24.22 1.93 -8.07
N ILE A 238 -24.01 3.18 -8.46
CA ILE A 238 -25.11 4.12 -8.75
C ILE A 238 -26.11 3.51 -9.75
N THR A 239 -25.60 2.78 -10.76
CA THR A 239 -26.44 2.21 -11.83
C THR A 239 -27.02 0.85 -11.46
N CYS A 240 -26.23 -0.03 -10.82
CA CYS A 240 -26.57 -1.45 -10.67
C CYS A 240 -27.06 -1.85 -9.28
N LEU A 241 -26.93 -1.00 -8.25
CA LEU A 241 -27.18 -1.41 -6.87
C LEU A 241 -28.59 -1.99 -6.67
N LYS A 242 -29.60 -1.38 -7.30
CA LYS A 242 -30.99 -1.88 -7.25
C LYS A 242 -31.17 -3.25 -7.91
N LYS A 243 -30.39 -3.56 -8.96
CA LYS A 243 -30.39 -4.89 -9.60
C LYS A 243 -29.76 -5.97 -8.72
N LEU A 244 -28.83 -5.58 -7.84
CA LEU A 244 -28.15 -6.48 -6.89
C LEU A 244 -28.98 -6.74 -5.64
N ALA A 245 -29.93 -5.86 -5.33
CA ALA A 245 -30.75 -5.96 -4.12
C ALA A 245 -31.64 -7.23 -4.12
N LEU A 246 -31.60 -7.94 -2.97
CA LEU A 246 -32.48 -9.08 -2.72
C LEU A 246 -32.83 -9.10 -1.24
N ASN A 247 -34.08 -9.45 -0.91
CA ASN A 247 -34.50 -9.63 0.48
C ASN A 247 -33.94 -10.94 1.04
N TYR A 248 -32.72 -10.88 1.53
CA TYR A 248 -32.03 -12.00 2.17
C TYR A 248 -31.02 -11.49 3.20
N ASN A 249 -31.01 -12.06 4.39
CA ASN A 249 -30.22 -11.56 5.51
C ASN A 249 -28.83 -12.20 5.59
N TYR A 250 -27.96 -11.86 4.63
CA TYR A 250 -26.57 -12.33 4.61
C TYR A 250 -25.66 -11.51 5.52
N LYS A 251 -25.89 -10.22 5.60
CA LYS A 251 -25.09 -9.27 6.37
C LYS A 251 -25.14 -9.55 7.88
N GLU A 252 -26.26 -10.04 8.40
CA GLU A 252 -26.41 -10.38 9.82
C GLU A 252 -25.42 -11.46 10.27
N LEU A 253 -25.13 -12.46 9.43
CA LEU A 253 -24.13 -13.48 9.73
C LEU A 253 -22.76 -12.87 10.06
N TRP A 254 -22.39 -11.82 9.32
CA TRP A 254 -21.15 -11.08 9.54
C TRP A 254 -21.22 -10.16 10.75
N ASN A 255 -22.38 -9.53 10.99
CA ASN A 255 -22.62 -8.69 12.16
C ASN A 255 -22.46 -9.47 13.45
N ASP A 256 -23.10 -10.64 13.58
CA ASP A 256 -23.03 -11.49 14.76
C ASP A 256 -21.60 -11.96 15.03
N LEU A 257 -20.92 -12.40 13.96
CA LEU A 257 -19.54 -12.80 14.02
C LEU A 257 -18.65 -11.62 14.49
N SER A 258 -18.85 -10.44 13.93
CA SER A 258 -18.08 -9.24 14.26
C SER A 258 -18.28 -8.82 15.72
N LYS A 259 -19.52 -8.78 16.20
CA LYS A 259 -19.84 -8.45 17.61
C LYS A 259 -19.16 -9.43 18.58
N LYS A 260 -19.30 -10.73 18.33
CA LYS A 260 -18.66 -11.78 19.15
C LYS A 260 -17.13 -11.60 19.19
N ARG A 261 -16.50 -11.40 18.03
CA ARG A 261 -15.03 -11.25 17.92
C ARG A 261 -14.53 -9.98 18.58
N ALA A 262 -15.26 -8.87 18.47
CA ALA A 262 -14.90 -7.60 19.10
C ALA A 262 -14.86 -7.69 20.64
N LEU A 263 -15.82 -8.39 21.26
CA LEU A 263 -15.83 -8.62 22.69
C LEU A 263 -14.63 -9.47 23.15
N ALA A 264 -14.39 -10.59 22.45
CA ALA A 264 -13.26 -11.47 22.75
C ALA A 264 -11.91 -10.76 22.54
N HIS A 265 -11.78 -9.94 21.47
CA HIS A 265 -10.60 -9.11 21.20
C HIS A 265 -10.30 -8.17 22.39
N LYS A 266 -11.27 -7.36 22.80
CA LYS A 266 -11.10 -6.44 23.94
C LYS A 266 -10.63 -7.15 25.20
N LYS A 267 -11.25 -8.29 25.54
CA LYS A 267 -10.89 -9.11 26.70
C LYS A 267 -9.45 -9.64 26.60
N TYR A 268 -9.07 -10.17 25.43
CA TYR A 268 -7.75 -10.73 25.22
C TYR A 268 -6.65 -9.66 25.28
N ILE A 269 -6.84 -8.53 24.58
CA ILE A 269 -5.86 -7.43 24.56
C ILE A 269 -5.64 -6.85 25.97
N LYS A 270 -6.70 -6.67 26.75
CA LYS A 270 -6.60 -6.16 28.12
C LYS A 270 -5.63 -6.99 28.97
N ASN A 271 -5.69 -8.30 28.84
CA ASN A 271 -4.94 -9.27 29.67
C ASN A 271 -3.62 -9.73 29.03
N SER A 272 -3.32 -9.31 27.80
CA SER A 272 -2.11 -9.71 27.11
C SER A 272 -0.88 -9.01 27.68
N PRO A 273 0.26 -9.72 27.85
CA PRO A 273 1.52 -9.08 28.23
C PRO A 273 2.09 -8.22 27.10
N PHE A 274 3.12 -7.46 27.42
CA PHE A 274 3.81 -6.60 26.45
C PHE A 274 4.43 -7.43 25.31
N SER A 275 3.99 -7.13 24.09
CA SER A 275 4.28 -7.88 22.86
C SER A 275 3.92 -7.01 21.66
N ASP A 276 4.22 -7.46 20.43
CA ASP A 276 3.80 -6.75 19.21
C ASP A 276 2.30 -6.45 19.22
N LEU A 277 1.47 -7.42 19.61
CA LEU A 277 0.02 -7.22 19.70
C LEU A 277 -0.36 -6.08 20.67
N LYS A 278 0.31 -6.03 21.83
CA LYS A 278 0.07 -4.95 22.82
C LYS A 278 0.60 -3.61 22.34
N VAL A 279 1.71 -3.59 21.59
CA VAL A 279 2.25 -2.38 20.95
C VAL A 279 1.20 -1.78 20.02
N PHE A 280 0.64 -2.56 19.09
CA PHE A 280 -0.35 -2.04 18.14
C PHE A 280 -1.63 -1.53 18.83
N SER A 281 -2.06 -2.15 19.93
CA SER A 281 -3.16 -1.63 20.76
C SER A 281 -2.84 -0.24 21.36
N GLN A 282 -1.60 -0.02 21.80
CA GLN A 282 -1.18 1.28 22.31
C GLN A 282 -1.07 2.32 21.19
N LEU A 283 -0.58 1.92 20.02
CA LEU A 283 -0.46 2.80 18.84
C LEU A 283 -1.84 3.26 18.37
N GLU A 284 -2.79 2.33 18.23
CA GLU A 284 -4.18 2.68 17.88
C GLU A 284 -4.76 3.79 18.77
N SER A 285 -4.51 3.71 20.07
CA SER A 285 -5.11 4.63 21.05
C SER A 285 -4.38 5.97 21.17
N ASN A 286 -3.11 6.07 20.74
CA ASN A 286 -2.25 7.23 21.04
C ASN A 286 -1.77 8.00 19.80
N ILE A 287 -1.92 7.48 18.57
CA ILE A 287 -1.57 8.21 17.37
C ILE A 287 -2.61 9.30 17.12
N PRO A 288 -2.19 10.57 16.91
CA PRO A 288 -3.10 11.65 16.54
C PRO A 288 -3.75 11.41 15.17
N LEU A 289 -5.03 11.75 15.01
CA LEU A 289 -5.82 11.45 13.81
C LEU A 289 -5.35 12.18 12.55
N ASN A 290 -4.61 13.27 12.68
CA ASN A 290 -4.15 14.10 11.58
C ASN A 290 -2.87 13.60 10.90
N TYR A 291 -2.38 12.41 11.24
CA TYR A 291 -1.19 11.84 10.60
C TYR A 291 -1.52 11.10 9.29
N ASN A 292 -0.69 11.32 8.28
CA ASN A 292 -0.59 10.45 7.10
C ASN A 292 0.24 9.22 7.50
N ILE A 293 -0.38 8.05 7.55
CA ILE A 293 0.25 6.83 8.02
C ILE A 293 0.82 6.06 6.84
N GLN A 294 2.12 5.77 6.92
CA GLN A 294 2.85 4.85 6.05
C GLN A 294 3.19 3.61 6.86
N VAL A 295 2.96 2.43 6.32
CA VAL A 295 3.20 1.19 7.06
C VAL A 295 3.98 0.18 6.22
N SER A 296 4.97 -0.46 6.83
CA SER A 296 5.74 -1.51 6.16
C SER A 296 4.98 -2.83 6.09
N ASN A 297 5.42 -3.69 5.20
CA ASN A 297 4.89 -5.03 5.03
C ASN A 297 5.24 -5.98 6.20
N SER A 298 4.99 -7.27 6.02
CA SER A 298 5.23 -8.36 6.96
C SER A 298 4.32 -8.30 8.19
N SER A 299 4.87 -8.41 9.39
CA SER A 299 4.10 -8.41 10.65
C SER A 299 3.40 -7.08 10.88
N THR A 300 4.04 -5.96 10.55
CA THR A 300 3.57 -4.60 10.84
C THR A 300 2.16 -4.37 10.31
N ILE A 301 1.95 -4.52 9.00
CA ILE A 301 0.61 -4.33 8.42
C ILE A 301 -0.40 -5.37 8.92
N ARG A 302 0.04 -6.60 9.23
CA ARG A 302 -0.87 -7.65 9.71
C ARG A 302 -1.36 -7.39 11.12
N TYR A 303 -0.50 -6.92 12.02
CA TYR A 303 -0.93 -6.47 13.35
C TYR A 303 -1.84 -5.24 13.25
N MET A 304 -1.50 -4.28 12.38
CA MET A 304 -2.31 -3.09 12.16
C MET A 304 -3.75 -3.46 11.76
N GLN A 305 -3.94 -4.45 10.90
CA GLN A 305 -5.24 -4.94 10.46
C GLN A 305 -6.09 -5.60 11.57
N LEU A 306 -5.54 -5.82 12.76
CA LEU A 306 -6.30 -6.33 13.91
C LEU A 306 -6.91 -5.22 14.78
N PHE A 307 -6.70 -3.93 14.43
CA PHE A 307 -7.13 -2.76 15.18
C PHE A 307 -7.82 -1.73 14.29
N ASP A 308 -8.42 -0.69 14.88
CA ASP A 308 -9.19 0.34 14.17
C ASP A 308 -8.29 1.48 13.66
N PHE A 309 -7.41 1.15 12.69
CA PHE A 309 -6.57 2.14 12.01
C PHE A 309 -7.25 2.81 10.80
N ASP A 310 -8.39 2.33 10.38
CA ASP A 310 -9.21 2.94 9.32
C ASP A 310 -9.89 4.26 9.73
N LYS A 311 -9.79 4.62 11.01
CA LYS A 311 -10.17 5.95 11.51
C LYS A 311 -9.24 7.08 11.05
N PHE A 312 -8.03 6.75 10.59
CA PHE A 312 -7.08 7.74 10.08
C PHE A 312 -7.43 8.16 8.66
N SER A 313 -7.04 9.37 8.29
CA SER A 313 -7.39 9.94 6.98
C SER A 313 -6.80 9.16 5.80
N LYS A 314 -5.61 8.58 5.99
CA LYS A 314 -4.95 7.77 4.97
C LYS A 314 -3.93 6.81 5.60
N VAL A 315 -4.03 5.53 5.21
CA VAL A 315 -3.08 4.47 5.57
C VAL A 315 -2.55 3.85 4.28
N ASN A 316 -1.25 3.95 4.05
CA ASN A 316 -0.59 3.46 2.85
C ASN A 316 0.41 2.36 3.18
N CYS A 317 0.50 1.37 2.30
CA CYS A 317 1.45 0.27 2.39
C CYS A 317 1.90 -0.13 0.97
N ASN A 318 3.17 -0.44 0.78
CA ASN A 318 3.72 -0.87 -0.50
C ASN A 318 3.24 -2.29 -0.85
N ARG A 319 2.06 -2.40 -1.51
CA ARG A 319 1.39 -3.69 -1.76
C ARG A 319 1.61 -4.27 -3.15
N GLY A 320 2.48 -3.71 -3.98
CA GLY A 320 2.79 -4.23 -5.31
C GLY A 320 3.27 -5.68 -5.27
N THR A 321 4.48 -5.91 -4.73
CA THR A 321 5.06 -7.24 -4.48
C THR A 321 5.09 -7.60 -3.00
N SER A 322 4.77 -6.66 -2.13
CA SER A 322 4.73 -6.82 -0.66
C SER A 322 6.11 -7.08 -0.05
N GLY A 323 7.18 -6.54 -0.66
CA GLY A 323 8.55 -6.56 -0.13
C GLY A 323 8.68 -5.78 1.18
N ILE A 324 9.72 -6.04 1.94
CA ILE A 324 10.05 -5.30 3.16
C ILE A 324 11.01 -4.14 2.89
N ASP A 325 11.53 -4.04 1.69
CA ASP A 325 12.32 -2.94 1.14
C ASP A 325 11.46 -1.74 0.76
N GLY A 326 12.05 -0.56 0.61
CA GLY A 326 11.45 0.64 0.06
C GLY A 326 10.39 1.33 0.93
N SER A 327 10.06 0.82 2.12
CA SER A 327 9.00 1.40 2.97
C SER A 327 9.41 2.73 3.59
N THR A 328 10.67 2.87 3.99
CA THR A 328 11.22 4.12 4.57
C THR A 328 11.33 5.19 3.49
N SER A 329 11.90 4.85 2.34
CA SER A 329 12.03 5.75 1.19
C SER A 329 10.67 6.26 0.70
N THR A 330 9.67 5.37 0.61
CA THR A 330 8.30 5.74 0.25
C THR A 330 7.69 6.71 1.27
N ALA A 331 7.87 6.45 2.58
CA ALA A 331 7.34 7.32 3.62
C ALA A 331 8.01 8.70 3.61
N VAL A 332 9.32 8.76 3.39
CA VAL A 332 10.06 10.02 3.21
C VAL A 332 9.52 10.78 2.01
N GLY A 333 9.42 10.12 0.83
CA GLY A 333 8.87 10.74 -0.38
C GLY A 333 7.45 11.28 -0.17
N ALA A 334 6.57 10.50 0.46
CA ALA A 334 5.22 10.92 0.80
C ALA A 334 5.19 12.15 1.73
N SER A 335 6.17 12.27 2.63
CA SER A 335 6.26 13.39 3.58
C SER A 335 6.63 14.72 2.92
N VAL A 336 7.35 14.70 1.79
CA VAL A 336 7.87 15.92 1.12
C VAL A 336 6.73 16.85 0.69
N LYS A 337 5.69 16.29 0.08
CA LYS A 337 4.51 17.04 -0.40
C LYS A 337 3.34 17.04 0.59
N SER A 338 3.41 16.26 1.66
CA SER A 338 2.33 16.18 2.64
C SER A 338 2.18 17.49 3.42
N ILE A 339 0.94 17.98 3.54
CA ILE A 339 0.57 19.11 4.40
C ILE A 339 0.48 18.63 5.86
N THR A 340 0.03 17.40 6.07
CA THR A 340 -0.07 16.79 7.40
C THR A 340 1.21 16.07 7.79
N PRO A 341 1.48 15.90 9.10
CA PRO A 341 2.61 15.11 9.56
C PRO A 341 2.55 13.67 9.02
N THR A 342 3.70 13.10 8.71
CA THR A 342 3.80 11.71 8.23
C THR A 342 4.40 10.84 9.31
N LEU A 343 3.76 9.69 9.54
CA LEU A 343 4.21 8.64 10.45
C LEU A 343 4.50 7.36 9.67
N LEU A 344 5.74 6.89 9.73
CA LEU A 344 6.10 5.53 9.30
C LEU A 344 6.01 4.58 10.49
N ILE A 345 5.27 3.48 10.35
CA ILE A 345 5.30 2.34 11.28
C ILE A 345 5.93 1.17 10.55
N THR A 346 7.05 0.66 11.06
CA THR A 346 7.86 -0.35 10.38
C THR A 346 8.40 -1.40 11.35
N GLY A 347 8.74 -2.57 10.84
CA GLY A 347 9.55 -3.56 11.56
C GLY A 347 11.04 -3.26 11.42
N ASP A 348 11.83 -3.87 12.27
CA ASP A 348 13.29 -3.74 12.31
C ASP A 348 13.98 -4.10 11.00
N LEU A 349 13.72 -5.27 10.45
CA LEU A 349 14.31 -5.70 9.18
C LEU A 349 13.93 -4.76 8.03
N SER A 350 12.66 -4.37 7.94
CA SER A 350 12.22 -3.43 6.89
C SER A 350 12.89 -2.08 7.02
N PHE A 351 13.12 -1.60 8.24
CA PHE A 351 13.84 -0.35 8.49
C PHE A 351 15.31 -0.45 8.09
N PHE A 352 16.00 -1.54 8.47
CA PHE A 352 17.42 -1.72 8.14
C PHE A 352 17.65 -1.93 6.64
N TYR A 353 16.75 -2.63 5.94
CA TYR A 353 16.83 -2.82 4.49
C TYR A 353 16.71 -1.53 3.69
N ASP A 354 16.06 -0.50 4.25
CA ASP A 354 15.77 0.76 3.55
C ASP A 354 16.20 2.00 4.36
N ALA A 355 17.19 1.83 5.24
CA ALA A 355 17.71 2.91 6.09
C ALA A 355 18.37 4.03 5.29
N ASN A 356 18.90 3.73 4.10
CA ASN A 356 19.46 4.72 3.18
C ASN A 356 18.42 5.72 2.67
N GLY A 357 17.13 5.42 2.73
CA GLY A 357 16.05 6.38 2.47
C GLY A 357 16.06 7.60 3.39
N LEU A 358 16.83 7.54 4.49
CA LEU A 358 17.01 8.67 5.41
C LEU A 358 18.16 9.61 4.97
N TRP A 359 18.96 9.21 4.00
CA TRP A 359 20.08 10.01 3.51
C TRP A 359 19.63 11.05 2.46
N ASN A 360 18.97 12.09 2.94
CA ASN A 360 18.57 13.21 2.10
C ASN A 360 18.24 14.45 2.96
N SER A 361 18.13 15.63 2.32
CA SER A 361 17.86 16.92 2.99
C SER A 361 16.36 17.29 3.06
N HIS A 362 15.45 16.41 2.61
CA HIS A 362 14.01 16.73 2.49
C HIS A 362 13.17 16.29 3.69
N ILE A 363 13.79 15.64 4.67
CA ILE A 363 13.06 15.11 5.85
C ILE A 363 12.66 16.27 6.77
N LYS A 364 11.35 16.42 6.96
CA LYS A 364 10.79 17.50 7.78
C LYS A 364 10.87 17.15 9.28
N SER A 365 10.95 18.19 10.13
CA SER A 365 10.98 18.02 11.59
C SER A 365 9.72 17.36 12.18
N ASN A 366 8.59 17.35 11.47
CA ASN A 366 7.35 16.68 11.86
C ASN A 366 7.26 15.21 11.37
N PHE A 367 8.28 14.70 10.68
CA PHE A 367 8.34 13.29 10.29
C PHE A 367 8.60 12.40 11.50
N ARG A 368 7.87 11.30 11.63
CA ARG A 368 7.94 10.36 12.75
C ARG A 368 8.13 8.95 12.24
N ILE A 369 8.99 8.18 12.91
CA ILE A 369 9.20 6.76 12.64
C ILE A 369 9.00 5.96 13.92
N ILE A 370 8.16 4.96 13.89
CA ILE A 370 8.03 3.93 14.92
C ILE A 370 8.60 2.63 14.36
N VAL A 371 9.63 2.10 15.02
CA VAL A 371 10.21 0.81 14.66
C VAL A 371 9.87 -0.21 15.74
N VAL A 372 9.10 -1.24 15.36
CA VAL A 372 8.85 -2.41 16.22
C VAL A 372 10.02 -3.38 16.01
N ASN A 373 10.93 -3.39 16.97
CA ASN A 373 12.14 -4.21 16.94
C ASN A 373 11.93 -5.47 17.79
N ASN A 374 11.64 -6.59 17.15
CA ASN A 374 11.53 -7.88 17.78
C ASN A 374 12.73 -8.81 17.48
N ASN A 375 13.82 -8.23 16.97
CA ASN A 375 15.08 -8.86 16.63
C ASN A 375 15.00 -9.86 15.47
N GLY A 376 14.15 -9.58 14.44
CA GLY A 376 14.11 -10.39 13.22
C GLY A 376 12.72 -10.59 12.62
N GLY A 377 12.61 -11.58 11.72
CA GLY A 377 11.41 -11.88 10.96
C GLY A 377 10.37 -12.72 11.71
N GLY A 378 9.79 -12.19 12.80
CA GLY A 378 8.84 -12.90 13.65
C GLY A 378 7.62 -13.48 12.93
N ILE A 379 7.26 -12.96 11.74
CA ILE A 379 6.13 -13.45 10.93
C ILE A 379 6.29 -14.92 10.53
N PHE A 380 7.52 -15.40 10.34
CA PHE A 380 7.77 -16.77 9.89
C PHE A 380 7.36 -17.80 10.95
N LYS A 381 7.45 -17.44 12.24
CA LYS A 381 7.09 -18.33 13.36
C LYS A 381 5.60 -18.69 13.43
N ILE A 382 4.75 -17.91 12.79
CA ILE A 382 3.30 -18.17 12.74
C ILE A 382 2.86 -18.92 11.47
N LEU A 383 3.79 -19.15 10.53
CA LEU A 383 3.47 -19.89 9.32
C LEU A 383 3.41 -21.39 9.57
N PRO A 384 2.50 -22.12 8.90
CA PRO A 384 2.49 -23.59 8.94
C PRO A 384 3.83 -24.16 8.47
N GLY A 385 4.33 -25.19 9.16
CA GLY A 385 5.58 -25.86 8.82
C GLY A 385 6.85 -25.17 9.31
N TYR A 386 6.74 -24.05 10.01
CA TYR A 386 7.90 -23.44 10.65
C TYR A 386 8.53 -24.41 11.67
N LYS A 387 9.86 -24.62 11.54
CA LYS A 387 10.64 -25.40 12.48
C LYS A 387 11.59 -24.47 13.26
N ASN A 388 11.54 -24.52 14.59
CA ASN A 388 12.45 -23.74 15.43
C ASN A 388 13.82 -24.44 15.50
N ASN A 389 14.69 -24.15 14.54
CA ASN A 389 16.05 -24.65 14.49
C ASN A 389 17.03 -23.53 14.07
N LEU A 390 18.33 -23.80 14.11
CA LEU A 390 19.37 -22.82 13.79
C LEU A 390 19.26 -22.27 12.37
N ILE A 391 18.97 -23.13 11.39
CA ILE A 391 18.79 -22.73 9.98
C ILE A 391 17.62 -21.74 9.84
N SER A 392 16.48 -22.04 10.46
CA SER A 392 15.33 -21.14 10.44
C SER A 392 15.62 -19.81 11.14
N ALA A 393 16.37 -19.84 12.23
CA ALA A 393 16.75 -18.64 12.99
C ALA A 393 17.69 -17.73 12.19
N GLU A 394 18.65 -18.30 11.49
CA GLU A 394 19.67 -17.56 10.74
C GLU A 394 19.14 -17.08 9.38
N PHE A 395 18.63 -18.00 8.55
CA PHE A 395 18.34 -17.71 7.14
C PHE A 395 16.89 -17.29 6.87
N ILE A 396 15.95 -17.66 7.74
CA ILE A 396 14.52 -17.32 7.54
C ILE A 396 14.11 -16.14 8.42
N GLU A 397 14.40 -16.22 9.74
CA GLU A 397 14.09 -15.12 10.66
C GLU A 397 15.10 -13.99 10.59
N THR A 398 16.32 -14.25 10.14
CA THR A 398 17.42 -13.26 10.11
C THR A 398 17.58 -12.59 11.47
N ARG A 399 17.78 -13.40 12.52
CA ARG A 399 17.90 -12.90 13.91
C ARG A 399 19.09 -11.98 14.05
N HIS A 400 18.90 -10.87 14.76
CA HIS A 400 19.93 -9.86 14.96
C HIS A 400 19.87 -9.23 16.37
N LYS A 401 20.88 -8.40 16.70
CA LYS A 401 20.94 -7.59 17.93
C LYS A 401 21.10 -6.10 17.59
N LEU A 402 20.69 -5.69 16.41
CA LEU A 402 20.84 -4.32 15.94
C LEU A 402 19.84 -3.38 16.63
N THR A 403 20.21 -2.10 16.70
CA THR A 403 19.37 -1.01 17.18
C THR A 403 19.39 0.15 16.21
N THR A 404 18.28 0.84 16.07
CA THR A 404 18.16 2.02 15.19
C THR A 404 18.83 3.26 15.75
N LYS A 405 19.35 3.22 17.00
CA LYS A 405 19.94 4.35 17.71
C LYS A 405 21.07 5.04 16.93
N HIS A 406 21.97 4.26 16.34
CA HIS A 406 23.12 4.81 15.60
C HIS A 406 22.69 5.46 14.28
N LEU A 407 21.73 4.87 13.58
CA LEU A 407 21.15 5.44 12.36
C LEU A 407 20.37 6.72 12.67
N ALA A 408 19.59 6.74 13.76
CA ALA A 408 18.92 7.96 14.21
C ALA A 408 19.90 9.11 14.43
N LYS A 409 21.01 8.85 15.15
CA LYS A 409 22.05 9.87 15.37
C LYS A 409 22.74 10.31 14.08
N MET A 410 23.06 9.35 13.21
CA MET A 410 23.74 9.61 11.92
C MET A 410 22.90 10.53 11.02
N HIS A 411 21.58 10.33 10.99
CA HIS A 411 20.66 11.09 10.14
C HIS A 411 19.95 12.26 10.86
N GLY A 412 20.41 12.62 12.07
CA GLY A 412 19.92 13.81 12.78
C GLY A 412 18.55 13.69 13.42
N PHE A 413 18.07 12.47 13.68
CA PHE A 413 16.81 12.21 14.38
C PHE A 413 16.99 12.22 15.91
N ASP A 414 15.98 12.71 16.61
CA ASP A 414 15.83 12.44 18.04
C ASP A 414 15.42 10.96 18.24
N TYR A 415 16.14 10.27 19.12
CA TYR A 415 15.91 8.84 19.39
C TYR A 415 15.22 8.62 20.72
N LEU A 416 14.15 7.82 20.71
CA LEU A 416 13.45 7.35 21.88
C LEU A 416 13.41 5.81 21.88
N LYS A 417 13.43 5.21 23.08
CA LYS A 417 13.37 3.76 23.26
C LYS A 417 12.25 3.38 24.25
N ALA A 418 11.55 2.30 23.96
CA ALA A 418 10.60 1.68 24.88
C ALA A 418 10.81 0.14 24.91
N THR A 419 10.75 -0.46 26.10
CA THR A 419 10.95 -1.90 26.32
C THR A 419 9.85 -2.51 27.19
N SER A 420 8.84 -1.73 27.54
CA SER A 420 7.70 -2.14 28.36
C SER A 420 6.44 -1.34 28.00
N GLU A 421 5.28 -1.82 28.43
CA GLU A 421 4.01 -1.14 28.19
C GLU A 421 3.97 0.26 28.82
N ILE A 422 4.43 0.38 30.07
CA ILE A 422 4.48 1.67 30.78
C ILE A 422 5.45 2.61 30.06
N GLY A 423 6.65 2.13 29.72
CA GLY A 423 7.66 2.88 28.99
C GLY A 423 7.13 3.38 27.63
N LEU A 424 6.41 2.53 26.89
CA LEU A 424 5.81 2.91 25.61
C LEU A 424 4.76 4.02 25.80
N ARG A 425 3.87 3.87 26.76
CA ARG A 425 2.84 4.88 27.08
C ARG A 425 3.45 6.23 27.41
N TRP A 426 4.53 6.26 28.20
CA TRP A 426 5.26 7.48 28.51
C TRP A 426 5.89 8.11 27.26
N ARG A 427 6.55 7.31 26.40
CA ARG A 427 7.19 7.82 25.19
C ARG A 427 6.17 8.38 24.20
N LEU A 428 5.03 7.72 24.02
CA LEU A 428 3.99 8.18 23.09
C LEU A 428 3.42 9.55 23.46
N ARG A 429 3.36 9.91 24.75
CA ARG A 429 2.90 11.24 25.21
C ARG A 429 3.74 12.39 24.65
N THR A 430 5.03 12.19 24.46
CA THR A 430 5.97 13.24 23.99
C THR A 430 6.44 13.04 22.55
N PHE A 431 6.28 11.85 22.01
CA PHE A 431 6.75 11.50 20.67
C PHE A 431 6.12 12.36 19.58
N PHE A 432 4.83 12.63 19.69
CA PHE A 432 4.07 13.42 18.71
C PHE A 432 4.14 14.93 18.94
N ASN A 433 4.76 15.40 20.02
CA ASN A 433 4.94 16.81 20.26
C ASN A 433 5.82 17.48 19.20
N LYS A 434 5.59 18.78 18.95
CA LYS A 434 6.43 19.58 18.06
C LYS A 434 7.91 19.46 18.46
N SER A 435 8.78 19.41 17.49
CA SER A 435 10.23 19.29 17.66
C SER A 435 10.93 19.99 16.50
N SER A 436 12.13 20.46 16.72
CA SER A 436 13.02 20.98 15.67
C SER A 436 13.63 19.87 14.80
N LYS A 437 13.56 18.60 15.27
CA LYS A 437 14.10 17.42 14.59
C LYS A 437 13.03 16.37 14.35
N PRO A 438 13.14 15.54 13.31
CA PRO A 438 12.35 14.34 13.17
C PRO A 438 12.69 13.35 14.30
N LYS A 439 11.78 12.40 14.61
CA LYS A 439 11.96 11.47 15.74
C LYS A 439 11.80 10.02 15.32
N ILE A 440 12.64 9.16 15.92
CA ILE A 440 12.50 7.70 15.86
C ILE A 440 12.16 7.18 17.26
N LEU A 441 11.09 6.40 17.36
CA LEU A 441 10.74 5.61 18.53
C LEU A 441 10.96 4.12 18.23
N GLU A 442 11.98 3.53 18.86
CA GLU A 442 12.25 2.11 18.76
C GLU A 442 11.60 1.37 19.93
N ILE A 443 10.75 0.40 19.62
CA ILE A 443 10.00 -0.39 20.58
C ILE A 443 10.51 -1.81 20.54
N HIS A 444 11.20 -2.26 21.61
CA HIS A 444 11.72 -3.60 21.70
C HIS A 444 10.68 -4.55 22.28
N THR A 445 10.40 -5.63 21.56
CA THR A 445 9.52 -6.72 22.00
C THR A 445 10.24 -8.06 21.91
N ASN A 446 9.61 -9.12 22.40
CA ASN A 446 10.12 -10.48 22.27
C ASN A 446 9.39 -11.21 21.13
N SER A 447 10.13 -11.66 20.12
CA SER A 447 9.59 -12.33 18.93
C SER A 447 8.88 -13.65 19.25
N ASP A 448 9.45 -14.49 20.17
CA ASP A 448 8.85 -15.77 20.52
C ASP A 448 7.53 -15.57 21.27
N LEU A 449 7.54 -14.69 22.27
CA LEU A 449 6.32 -14.32 23.00
C LEU A 449 5.26 -13.71 22.07
N SER A 450 5.64 -12.80 21.18
CA SER A 450 4.71 -12.14 20.24
C SER A 450 4.04 -13.13 19.30
N SER A 451 4.79 -14.11 18.77
CA SER A 451 4.24 -15.13 17.89
C SER A 451 3.33 -16.12 18.62
N ASP A 452 3.68 -16.53 19.84
CA ASP A 452 2.83 -17.41 20.66
C ASP A 452 1.54 -16.73 21.07
N LEU A 453 1.61 -15.45 21.47
CA LEU A 453 0.44 -14.67 21.81
C LEU A 453 -0.50 -14.48 20.61
N LEU A 454 0.04 -14.26 19.39
CA LEU A 454 -0.78 -14.14 18.20
C LEU A 454 -1.49 -15.46 17.84
N LYS A 455 -0.83 -16.60 17.99
CA LYS A 455 -1.48 -17.92 17.82
C LYS A 455 -2.60 -18.11 18.84
N LYS A 456 -2.33 -17.85 20.12
CA LYS A 456 -3.31 -17.92 21.22
C LYS A 456 -4.44 -16.94 21.03
N TYR A 457 -4.17 -15.76 20.48
CA TYR A 457 -5.17 -14.75 20.17
C TYR A 457 -6.28 -15.30 19.28
N PHE A 458 -5.95 -15.88 18.13
CA PHE A 458 -6.96 -16.41 17.22
C PHE A 458 -7.73 -17.59 17.84
N ILE A 459 -7.10 -18.38 18.71
CA ILE A 459 -7.79 -19.44 19.48
C ILE A 459 -8.81 -18.84 20.46
N ASN A 460 -8.44 -17.77 21.16
CA ASN A 460 -9.30 -17.14 22.16
C ASN A 460 -10.42 -16.26 21.55
N LEU A 461 -10.37 -16.01 20.27
CA LEU A 461 -11.45 -15.34 19.56
C LEU A 461 -12.60 -16.29 19.19
N LYS A 462 -12.48 -17.61 19.34
CA LYS A 462 -13.57 -18.56 19.06
C LYS A 462 -14.77 -18.25 19.94
#